data_2b6951e75e1c9a0af33def30d25436af
#
_entry.id   2b6951e75e1c9a0af33def30d25436af
#
_cell.length_a   1.000
_cell.length_b   1.000
_cell.length_c   1.000
_cell.angle_alpha   90.00
_cell.angle_beta   90.00
_cell.angle_gamma   90.00
#
_symmetry.space_group_name_H-M   'P 1'
#
loop_
_entity.id
_entity.type
_entity.pdbx_description
1 polymer ?
#
loop_
_entity_poly.entity_id
_entity_poly.type
_entity_poly.pdbx_seq_one_letter_code
_entity_poly.pdbx_strand_id
1 'polypeptide(L)'
;MNPSIYLGTRKGLFTVCKAGPRWEIADLAHIGEPVTMLLPRPKEGFILACLTLGHFGTKLRRRDADSDNWKELGVPVFPEGSTMPAGPPTGDEPVATKPASLSEIWSLEVGGENLSDVLWAGTIPGGLFRSDDAGQSWQLVSSLWNKPERLRWMGGGKDDPGIHSVCVDPRDSNRVTVAISCGGVWQTTDAGRSWENKGNGLRGEYLPPNLQYDLVSQDPHRLVQCPADPDVFWIQHHNGIFRSTDGAKTFTEILTAKPSCFGFAVVVHPRDPETAWFVPAQKDQFRIPIDGRMVVSR
;
A
#
# COMPACT_ATOMS: atom_id res chain seq x y z
N MET A 1 3.73 -16.56 23.56
CA MET A 1 2.40 -16.30 22.96
C MET A 1 2.24 -17.22 21.78
N ASN A 2 1.06 -17.83 21.62
CA ASN A 2 0.76 -18.57 20.40
C ASN A 2 0.75 -17.63 19.20
N PRO A 3 1.23 -18.06 18.02
CA PRO A 3 1.21 -17.23 16.83
C PRO A 3 -0.23 -16.89 16.47
N SER A 4 -0.48 -15.61 16.22
CA SER A 4 -1.79 -15.06 15.84
C SER A 4 -1.72 -14.44 14.45
N ILE A 5 -2.79 -14.59 13.68
CA ILE A 5 -2.97 -13.98 12.36
C ILE A 5 -4.21 -13.10 12.44
N TYR A 6 -4.07 -11.84 12.02
CA TYR A 6 -5.19 -10.90 11.88
C TYR A 6 -5.65 -10.89 10.43
N LEU A 7 -6.94 -11.12 10.21
CA LEU A 7 -7.56 -11.14 8.88
C LEU A 7 -8.60 -10.02 8.77
N GLY A 8 -8.22 -8.93 8.11
CA GLY A 8 -9.14 -7.88 7.69
C GLY A 8 -9.98 -8.37 6.52
N THR A 9 -11.29 -8.31 6.64
CA THR A 9 -12.24 -8.79 5.63
C THR A 9 -13.37 -7.81 5.42
N ARG A 10 -14.17 -8.00 4.37
CA ARG A 10 -15.42 -7.26 4.17
C ARG A 10 -16.49 -7.54 5.24
N LYS A 11 -16.27 -8.54 6.11
CA LYS A 11 -17.24 -8.98 7.13
C LYS A 11 -16.76 -8.72 8.56
N GLY A 12 -15.60 -8.09 8.70
CA GLY A 12 -15.01 -7.80 10.01
C GLY A 12 -13.55 -8.17 10.12
N LEU A 13 -13.03 -8.05 11.32
CA LEU A 13 -11.68 -8.45 11.72
C LEU A 13 -11.75 -9.80 12.45
N PHE A 14 -11.04 -10.80 11.94
CA PHE A 14 -10.89 -12.10 12.56
C PHE A 14 -9.47 -12.23 13.13
N THR A 15 -9.37 -12.63 14.38
CA THR A 15 -8.11 -13.07 14.98
C THR A 15 -8.08 -14.59 14.98
N VAL A 16 -7.10 -15.16 14.28
CA VAL A 16 -6.93 -16.60 14.16
C VAL A 16 -5.68 -17.02 14.90
N CYS A 17 -5.80 -17.97 15.82
CA CYS A 17 -4.70 -18.46 16.64
C CYS A 17 -4.46 -19.95 16.38
N LYS A 18 -3.21 -20.37 16.59
CA LYS A 18 -2.83 -21.78 16.49
C LYS A 18 -3.23 -22.53 17.77
N ALA A 19 -4.13 -23.51 17.65
CA ALA A 19 -4.58 -24.40 18.72
C ALA A 19 -4.12 -25.82 18.39
N GLY A 20 -2.96 -26.22 18.91
CA GLY A 20 -2.32 -27.49 18.55
C GLY A 20 -1.97 -27.53 17.05
N PRO A 21 -2.44 -28.54 16.28
CA PRO A 21 -2.19 -28.65 14.85
C PRO A 21 -3.15 -27.79 13.99
N ARG A 22 -4.18 -27.19 14.57
CA ARG A 22 -5.23 -26.46 13.86
C ARG A 22 -5.12 -24.95 14.08
N TRP A 23 -5.75 -24.21 13.17
CA TRP A 23 -6.00 -22.78 13.32
C TRP A 23 -7.47 -22.58 13.66
N GLU A 24 -7.74 -21.77 14.66
CA GLU A 24 -9.10 -21.50 15.16
C GLU A 24 -9.34 -20.01 15.27
N ILE A 25 -10.57 -19.58 15.03
CA ILE A 25 -10.97 -18.19 15.23
C ILE A 25 -11.05 -17.96 16.74
N ALA A 26 -10.16 -17.11 17.24
CA ALA A 26 -10.08 -16.80 18.67
C ALA A 26 -10.85 -15.53 19.05
N ASP A 27 -11.02 -14.58 18.10
CA ASP A 27 -11.71 -13.31 18.36
C ASP A 27 -12.32 -12.77 17.06
N LEU A 28 -13.42 -12.01 17.21
CA LEU A 28 -14.16 -11.34 16.14
C LEU A 28 -14.44 -9.90 16.54
N ALA A 29 -14.00 -8.94 15.72
CA ALA A 29 -14.32 -7.53 15.90
C ALA A 29 -14.86 -6.94 14.58
N HIS A 30 -15.55 -5.81 14.70
CA HIS A 30 -16.11 -5.07 13.56
C HIS A 30 -17.01 -5.92 12.66
N ILE A 31 -17.86 -6.76 13.25
CA ILE A 31 -18.74 -7.70 12.51
C ILE A 31 -19.68 -6.89 11.60
N GLY A 32 -19.64 -7.26 10.29
CA GLY A 32 -20.42 -6.58 9.24
C GLY A 32 -19.78 -5.30 8.71
N GLU A 33 -18.67 -4.87 9.26
CA GLU A 33 -17.93 -3.68 8.82
C GLU A 33 -16.71 -4.09 7.96
N PRO A 34 -16.54 -3.57 6.74
CA PRO A 34 -15.36 -3.85 5.92
C PRO A 34 -14.08 -3.29 6.54
N VAL A 35 -13.14 -4.17 6.85
CA VAL A 35 -11.79 -3.83 7.32
C VAL A 35 -10.85 -3.85 6.13
N THR A 36 -10.33 -2.68 5.76
CA THR A 36 -9.54 -2.47 4.53
C THR A 36 -8.04 -2.50 4.76
N MET A 37 -7.58 -2.11 5.95
CA MET A 37 -6.15 -2.13 6.31
C MET A 37 -5.98 -2.45 7.79
N LEU A 38 -4.90 -3.15 8.11
CA LEU A 38 -4.49 -3.47 9.48
C LEU A 38 -3.01 -3.11 9.67
N LEU A 39 -2.70 -2.53 10.82
CA LEU A 39 -1.33 -2.31 11.28
C LEU A 39 -1.17 -2.87 12.69
N PRO A 40 -0.83 -4.16 12.84
CA PRO A 40 -0.53 -4.75 14.14
C PRO A 40 0.86 -4.33 14.63
N ARG A 41 0.94 -3.84 15.85
CA ARG A 41 2.17 -3.41 16.54
C ARG A 41 2.31 -4.15 17.86
N PRO A 42 2.62 -5.46 17.85
CA PRO A 42 2.64 -6.29 19.06
C PRO A 42 3.74 -5.90 20.03
N LYS A 43 4.85 -5.33 19.57
CA LYS A 43 5.94 -4.83 20.45
C LYS A 43 5.50 -3.58 21.21
N GLU A 44 4.76 -2.70 20.57
CA GLU A 44 4.22 -1.45 21.13
C GLU A 44 2.87 -1.67 21.81
N GLY A 45 2.34 -2.87 21.75
CA GLY A 45 1.13 -3.27 22.46
C GLY A 45 -0.18 -2.73 21.87
N PHE A 46 -0.29 -2.55 20.55
CA PHE A 46 -1.55 -2.12 19.92
C PHE A 46 -1.76 -2.68 18.51
N ILE A 47 -2.97 -2.53 18.02
CA ILE A 47 -3.34 -2.76 16.62
C ILE A 47 -4.20 -1.60 16.12
N LEU A 48 -3.96 -1.17 14.89
CA LEU A 48 -4.82 -0.23 14.15
C LEU A 48 -5.61 -0.98 13.08
N ALA A 49 -6.87 -0.58 12.92
CA ALA A 49 -7.78 -1.07 11.88
C ALA A 49 -8.43 0.08 11.13
N CYS A 50 -8.30 0.08 9.81
CA CYS A 50 -9.01 1.00 8.93
C CYS A 50 -10.27 0.32 8.39
N LEU A 51 -11.39 1.04 8.40
CA LEU A 51 -12.67 0.57 7.93
C LEU A 51 -13.24 1.54 6.88
N THR A 52 -13.98 0.98 5.91
CA THR A 52 -14.69 1.78 4.92
C THR A 52 -16.19 1.48 5.03
N LEU A 53 -16.93 2.41 5.61
CA LEU A 53 -18.32 2.19 6.01
C LEU A 53 -19.35 2.85 5.08
N GLY A 54 -19.03 2.93 3.78
CA GLY A 54 -19.92 3.54 2.79
C GLY A 54 -20.20 5.01 3.11
N HIS A 55 -21.48 5.37 3.21
CA HIS A 55 -21.89 6.75 3.51
C HIS A 55 -21.51 7.25 4.94
N PHE A 56 -21.13 6.34 5.83
CA PHE A 56 -20.57 6.71 7.16
C PHE A 56 -19.08 7.04 7.11
N GLY A 57 -18.46 6.93 5.91
CA GLY A 57 -17.09 7.31 5.64
C GLY A 57 -16.05 6.28 6.11
N THR A 58 -14.81 6.71 6.02
CA THR A 58 -13.64 5.93 6.46
C THR A 58 -13.43 6.14 7.95
N LYS A 59 -13.04 5.07 8.65
CA LYS A 59 -12.72 5.09 10.09
C LYS A 59 -11.33 4.52 10.32
N LEU A 60 -10.66 5.06 11.34
CA LEU A 60 -9.45 4.48 11.91
C LEU A 60 -9.71 4.16 13.36
N ARG A 61 -9.47 2.92 13.76
CA ARG A 61 -9.70 2.46 15.14
C ARG A 61 -8.44 1.82 15.70
N ARG A 62 -8.22 2.03 16.98
CA ARG A 62 -7.11 1.47 17.76
C ARG A 62 -7.63 0.57 18.87
N ARG A 63 -6.99 -0.57 19.06
CA ARG A 63 -7.14 -1.42 20.25
C ARG A 63 -5.77 -1.63 20.87
N ASP A 64 -5.65 -1.31 22.15
CA ASP A 64 -4.47 -1.60 22.96
C ASP A 64 -4.51 -3.07 23.42
N ALA A 65 -3.33 -3.67 23.64
CA ALA A 65 -3.21 -5.11 23.93
C ALA A 65 -3.84 -5.54 25.27
N ASP A 66 -3.99 -4.60 26.19
CA ASP A 66 -4.60 -4.76 27.52
C ASP A 66 -6.09 -4.39 27.54
N SER A 67 -6.72 -4.15 26.38
CA SER A 67 -8.10 -3.72 26.24
C SER A 67 -8.83 -4.48 25.15
N ASP A 68 -10.11 -4.80 25.41
CA ASP A 68 -11.03 -5.32 24.39
C ASP A 68 -11.75 -4.19 23.64
N ASN A 69 -11.58 -2.95 24.08
CA ASN A 69 -12.27 -1.81 23.50
C ASN A 69 -11.48 -1.17 22.35
N TRP A 70 -12.19 -0.89 21.26
CA TRP A 70 -11.70 -0.12 20.12
C TRP A 70 -12.02 1.37 20.33
N LYS A 71 -10.98 2.20 20.22
CA LYS A 71 -11.09 3.66 20.24
C LYS A 71 -11.04 4.20 18.81
N GLU A 72 -11.95 5.09 18.45
CA GLU A 72 -11.89 5.80 17.16
C GLU A 72 -10.82 6.89 17.23
N LEU A 73 -9.98 6.96 16.20
CA LEU A 73 -8.93 7.96 15.99
C LEU A 73 -9.35 8.94 14.88
N GLY A 74 -8.56 9.99 14.68
CA GLY A 74 -8.71 10.86 13.53
C GLY A 74 -8.43 10.13 12.21
N VAL A 75 -9.06 10.58 11.13
CA VAL A 75 -8.78 10.11 9.78
C VAL A 75 -8.21 11.25 8.92
N PRO A 76 -7.43 10.93 7.87
CA PRO A 76 -6.99 11.92 6.90
C PRO A 76 -8.15 12.74 6.32
N VAL A 77 -7.97 14.06 6.25
CA VAL A 77 -8.92 14.98 5.61
C VAL A 77 -8.15 15.83 4.63
N PHE A 78 -8.58 15.86 3.37
CA PHE A 78 -8.01 16.76 2.37
C PHE A 78 -8.31 18.21 2.75
N PRO A 79 -7.30 19.11 2.70
CA PRO A 79 -7.53 20.54 2.91
C PRO A 79 -8.60 21.10 1.98
N GLU A 80 -9.32 22.12 2.42
CA GLU A 80 -10.30 22.81 1.59
C GLU A 80 -9.70 23.30 0.28
N GLY A 81 -10.43 23.12 -0.83
CA GLY A 81 -9.96 23.45 -2.16
C GLY A 81 -9.05 22.40 -2.81
N SER A 82 -8.71 21.30 -2.12
CA SER A 82 -7.97 20.20 -2.73
C SER A 82 -8.75 19.58 -3.87
N THR A 83 -8.13 19.47 -5.06
CA THR A 83 -8.73 18.87 -6.25
C THR A 83 -7.93 17.71 -6.78
N MET A 84 -8.57 16.84 -7.51
CA MET A 84 -8.00 15.69 -8.20
C MET A 84 -8.52 15.58 -9.63
N PRO A 85 -7.86 14.85 -10.53
CA PRO A 85 -8.40 14.57 -11.86
C PRO A 85 -9.79 13.93 -11.78
N ALA A 86 -10.71 14.39 -12.62
CA ALA A 86 -12.06 13.82 -12.72
C ALA A 86 -12.13 12.57 -13.62
N GLY A 87 -11.01 12.21 -14.24
CA GLY A 87 -10.86 11.05 -15.13
C GLY A 87 -9.44 10.97 -15.68
N PRO A 88 -9.14 9.97 -16.51
CA PRO A 88 -7.85 9.86 -17.16
C PRO A 88 -7.59 11.07 -18.08
N PRO A 89 -6.32 11.49 -18.26
CA PRO A 89 -5.99 12.56 -19.18
C PRO A 89 -6.37 12.16 -20.62
N THR A 90 -7.05 13.05 -21.33
CA THR A 90 -7.49 12.85 -22.72
C THR A 90 -6.77 13.85 -23.62
N GLY A 91 -5.70 13.40 -24.29
CA GLY A 91 -4.93 14.25 -25.21
C GLY A 91 -4.30 15.48 -24.55
N ASP A 92 -4.27 16.59 -25.28
CA ASP A 92 -3.67 17.86 -24.85
C ASP A 92 -4.65 18.79 -24.10
N GLU A 93 -5.89 18.35 -23.88
CA GLU A 93 -6.89 19.15 -23.18
C GLU A 93 -6.58 19.28 -21.68
N PRO A 94 -6.91 20.42 -21.07
CA PRO A 94 -6.78 20.58 -19.63
C PRO A 94 -7.53 19.49 -18.87
N VAL A 95 -6.86 18.83 -17.93
CA VAL A 95 -7.47 17.78 -17.12
C VAL A 95 -8.58 18.37 -16.26
N ALA A 96 -9.83 17.95 -16.50
CA ALA A 96 -10.95 18.31 -15.63
C ALA A 96 -10.68 17.81 -14.20
N THR A 97 -11.03 18.63 -13.22
CA THR A 97 -10.80 18.29 -11.80
C THR A 97 -12.11 18.23 -11.02
N LYS A 98 -12.12 17.42 -9.97
CA LYS A 98 -13.19 17.31 -8.96
C LYS A 98 -12.61 17.51 -7.57
N PRO A 99 -13.43 17.86 -6.55
CA PRO A 99 -12.97 17.92 -5.16
C PRO A 99 -12.38 16.57 -4.69
N ALA A 100 -11.27 16.61 -3.98
CA ALA A 100 -10.69 15.43 -3.35
C ALA A 100 -11.41 15.14 -2.03
N SER A 101 -11.84 13.89 -1.84
CA SER A 101 -12.50 13.41 -0.62
C SER A 101 -12.00 12.01 -0.29
N LEU A 102 -11.68 11.76 0.98
CA LEU A 102 -11.19 10.46 1.44
C LEU A 102 -12.25 9.37 1.20
N SER A 103 -11.91 8.37 0.42
CA SER A 103 -12.75 7.18 0.22
C SER A 103 -12.21 5.96 0.98
N GLU A 104 -10.88 5.81 1.05
CA GLU A 104 -10.25 4.65 1.70
C GLU A 104 -8.84 5.00 2.20
N ILE A 105 -8.44 4.47 3.37
CA ILE A 105 -7.04 4.35 3.77
C ILE A 105 -6.55 3.01 3.22
N TRP A 106 -5.68 3.06 2.21
CA TRP A 106 -5.23 1.86 1.49
C TRP A 106 -3.87 1.34 1.95
N SER A 107 -3.07 2.19 2.59
CA SER A 107 -1.85 1.78 3.29
C SER A 107 -1.69 2.56 4.59
N LEU A 108 -1.08 1.92 5.58
CA LEU A 108 -0.78 2.49 6.88
C LEU A 108 0.55 1.93 7.36
N GLU A 109 1.49 2.80 7.77
CA GLU A 109 2.80 2.40 8.25
C GLU A 109 3.30 3.34 9.35
N VAL A 110 4.16 2.85 10.23
CA VAL A 110 4.81 3.67 11.25
C VAL A 110 5.98 4.46 10.68
N GLY A 111 6.32 5.56 11.32
CA GLY A 111 7.41 6.47 10.90
C GLY A 111 8.82 5.93 11.10
N GLY A 112 8.97 4.73 11.68
CA GLY A 112 10.25 4.10 11.95
C GLY A 112 10.28 3.43 13.32
N GLU A 113 11.34 2.68 13.62
CA GLU A 113 11.43 1.89 14.85
C GLU A 113 11.39 2.75 16.13
N ASN A 114 11.95 3.97 16.07
CA ASN A 114 12.00 4.91 17.19
C ASN A 114 10.97 6.04 17.09
N LEU A 115 10.04 5.96 16.15
CA LEU A 115 9.01 6.97 15.87
C LEU A 115 7.63 6.33 15.85
N SER A 116 7.27 5.63 16.92
CA SER A 116 6.00 4.88 17.06
C SER A 116 4.75 5.77 16.96
N ASP A 117 4.87 7.05 17.35
CA ASP A 117 3.78 8.02 17.28
C ASP A 117 3.64 8.68 15.89
N VAL A 118 4.66 8.53 15.04
CA VAL A 118 4.58 8.95 13.64
C VAL A 118 3.93 7.84 12.82
N LEU A 119 2.89 8.20 12.07
CA LEU A 119 2.22 7.30 11.14
C LEU A 119 2.18 7.93 9.74
N TRP A 120 2.25 7.06 8.74
CA TRP A 120 2.02 7.40 7.34
C TRP A 120 0.78 6.68 6.85
N ALA A 121 -0.10 7.41 6.17
CA ALA A 121 -1.30 6.84 5.53
C ALA A 121 -1.35 7.19 4.05
N GLY A 122 -1.38 6.16 3.21
CA GLY A 122 -1.69 6.30 1.79
C GLY A 122 -3.17 6.07 1.56
N THR A 123 -3.79 6.92 0.75
CA THR A 123 -5.24 6.96 0.58
C THR A 123 -5.71 6.77 -0.86
N ILE A 124 -6.99 6.54 -1.02
CA ILE A 124 -7.76 6.77 -2.24
C ILE A 124 -8.67 7.98 -1.97
N PRO A 125 -8.62 9.03 -2.81
CA PRO A 125 -7.66 9.29 -3.88
C PRO A 125 -6.23 9.41 -3.37
N GLY A 126 -5.24 9.34 -4.27
CA GLY A 126 -3.80 9.21 -4.00
C GLY A 126 -3.20 10.35 -3.19
N GLY A 127 -3.61 10.52 -1.94
CA GLY A 127 -2.99 11.38 -0.94
C GLY A 127 -2.05 10.57 -0.05
N LEU A 128 -0.90 11.15 0.28
CA LEU A 128 -0.06 10.68 1.37
C LEU A 128 -0.25 11.62 2.55
N PHE A 129 -0.57 11.05 3.71
CA PHE A 129 -0.74 11.81 4.94
C PHE A 129 0.23 11.35 6.00
N ARG A 130 0.61 12.26 6.86
CA ARG A 130 1.47 12.00 8.01
C ARG A 130 0.75 12.46 9.29
N SER A 131 0.83 11.63 10.31
CA SER A 131 0.47 11.96 11.68
C SER A 131 1.72 11.97 12.53
N ASP A 132 1.82 12.92 13.47
CA ASP A 132 2.90 13.00 14.47
C ASP A 132 2.36 12.76 15.91
N ASP A 133 1.11 12.31 16.05
CA ASP A 133 0.38 12.15 17.30
C ASP A 133 -0.37 10.81 17.41
N ALA A 134 0.22 9.75 16.87
CA ALA A 134 -0.32 8.38 16.89
C ALA A 134 -1.70 8.26 16.22
N GLY A 135 -1.97 9.07 15.19
CA GLY A 135 -3.19 8.99 14.40
C GLY A 135 -4.34 9.86 14.90
N GLN A 136 -4.12 10.76 15.87
CA GLN A 136 -5.14 11.68 16.34
C GLN A 136 -5.46 12.77 15.31
N SER A 137 -4.42 13.27 14.63
CA SER A 137 -4.55 14.23 13.54
C SER A 137 -3.62 13.87 12.37
N TRP A 138 -3.95 14.38 11.18
CA TRP A 138 -3.26 14.05 9.94
C TRP A 138 -2.99 15.30 9.11
N GLN A 139 -1.82 15.34 8.49
CA GLN A 139 -1.41 16.41 7.59
C GLN A 139 -1.14 15.82 6.20
N LEU A 140 -1.70 16.43 5.15
CA LEU A 140 -1.41 16.09 3.77
C LEU A 140 0.05 16.44 3.44
N VAL A 141 0.78 15.49 2.88
CA VAL A 141 2.15 15.70 2.38
C VAL A 141 2.07 16.49 1.07
N SER A 142 1.99 17.82 1.20
CA SER A 142 1.78 18.74 0.08
C SER A 142 2.89 18.70 -0.96
N SER A 143 4.11 18.37 -0.56
CA SER A 143 5.27 18.22 -1.45
C SER A 143 5.10 17.09 -2.49
N LEU A 144 4.37 16.02 -2.15
CA LEU A 144 3.99 14.96 -3.09
C LEU A 144 2.67 15.31 -3.79
N TRP A 145 1.69 15.82 -3.04
CA TRP A 145 0.38 16.17 -3.59
C TRP A 145 0.45 17.23 -4.70
N ASN A 146 1.36 18.19 -4.58
CA ASN A 146 1.54 19.29 -5.54
C ASN A 146 2.48 18.95 -6.71
N LYS A 147 2.95 17.71 -6.83
CA LYS A 147 3.71 17.29 -8.01
C LYS A 147 2.84 17.39 -9.26
N PRO A 148 3.32 18.03 -10.35
CA PRO A 148 2.56 18.13 -11.58
C PRO A 148 2.25 16.76 -12.21
N GLU A 149 3.13 15.78 -12.00
CA GLU A 149 2.97 14.40 -12.46
C GLU A 149 1.74 13.71 -11.85
N ARG A 150 1.27 14.18 -10.69
CA ARG A 150 0.05 13.64 -10.04
C ARG A 150 -1.19 13.74 -10.94
N LEU A 151 -1.24 14.71 -11.81
CA LEU A 151 -2.36 14.85 -12.76
C LEU A 151 -2.41 13.72 -13.81
N ARG A 152 -1.35 12.91 -13.89
CA ARG A 152 -1.25 11.74 -14.76
C ARG A 152 -1.55 10.43 -14.05
N TRP A 153 -1.69 10.43 -12.71
CA TRP A 153 -2.01 9.21 -11.98
C TRP A 153 -3.43 8.76 -12.26
N MET A 154 -3.62 7.44 -12.35
CA MET A 154 -4.92 6.82 -12.65
C MET A 154 -5.25 5.72 -11.65
N GLY A 155 -6.50 5.31 -11.61
CA GLY A 155 -7.00 4.33 -10.64
C GLY A 155 -6.59 2.89 -10.93
N GLY A 156 -6.22 2.54 -12.17
CA GLY A 156 -6.01 1.14 -12.54
C GLY A 156 -7.25 0.30 -12.32
N GLY A 157 -7.29 -0.48 -11.26
CA GLY A 157 -8.45 -1.28 -10.86
C GLY A 157 -9.47 -0.58 -9.95
N LYS A 158 -9.24 0.67 -9.60
CA LYS A 158 -10.13 1.55 -8.83
C LYS A 158 -10.51 2.78 -9.69
N ASP A 159 -11.54 3.50 -9.29
CA ASP A 159 -11.97 4.71 -10.00
C ASP A 159 -10.94 5.83 -9.94
N ASP A 160 -10.28 5.96 -8.80
CA ASP A 160 -9.27 6.99 -8.52
C ASP A 160 -7.91 6.33 -8.17
N PRO A 161 -6.78 7.00 -8.46
CA PRO A 161 -5.46 6.51 -8.05
C PRO A 161 -5.36 6.39 -6.53
N GLY A 162 -4.53 5.49 -6.04
CA GLY A 162 -4.32 5.30 -4.61
C GLY A 162 -2.88 4.96 -4.26
N ILE A 163 -2.45 5.38 -3.06
CA ILE A 163 -1.16 5.01 -2.49
C ILE A 163 -1.37 3.76 -1.64
N HIS A 164 -0.99 2.60 -2.20
CA HIS A 164 -1.23 1.29 -1.59
C HIS A 164 -0.02 0.69 -0.87
N SER A 165 1.15 1.29 -1.00
CA SER A 165 2.36 0.84 -0.31
C SER A 165 3.13 2.02 0.23
N VAL A 166 3.53 1.91 1.50
CA VAL A 166 4.44 2.82 2.17
C VAL A 166 5.51 1.95 2.82
N CYS A 167 6.78 2.21 2.50
CA CYS A 167 7.93 1.54 3.06
C CYS A 167 8.83 2.59 3.72
N VAL A 168 8.99 2.52 5.04
CA VAL A 168 9.91 3.38 5.79
C VAL A 168 11.21 2.62 5.99
N ASP A 169 12.35 3.20 5.60
CA ASP A 169 13.65 2.55 5.75
C ASP A 169 13.98 2.38 7.25
N PRO A 170 14.19 1.15 7.73
CA PRO A 170 14.47 0.91 9.14
C PRO A 170 15.79 1.52 9.63
N ARG A 171 16.70 1.91 8.72
CA ARG A 171 17.97 2.58 9.04
C ARG A 171 17.82 4.11 9.13
N ASP A 172 16.84 4.66 8.41
CA ASP A 172 16.64 6.12 8.32
C ASP A 172 15.16 6.45 8.07
N SER A 173 14.48 6.88 9.12
CA SER A 173 13.06 7.27 9.08
C SER A 173 12.75 8.46 8.15
N ASN A 174 13.78 9.19 7.69
CA ASN A 174 13.59 10.23 6.67
C ASN A 174 13.43 9.65 5.26
N ARG A 175 13.86 8.40 5.05
CA ARG A 175 13.73 7.70 3.76
C ARG A 175 12.42 6.91 3.74
N VAL A 176 11.49 7.37 2.91
CA VAL A 176 10.20 6.71 2.70
C VAL A 176 9.98 6.48 1.22
N THR A 177 9.61 5.25 0.85
CA THR A 177 9.27 4.87 -0.52
C THR A 177 7.79 4.52 -0.59
N VAL A 178 7.09 5.09 -1.56
CA VAL A 178 5.67 4.81 -1.79
C VAL A 178 5.43 4.27 -3.19
N ALA A 179 4.41 3.43 -3.34
CA ALA A 179 3.94 2.98 -4.64
C ALA A 179 2.47 3.36 -4.82
N ILE A 180 2.16 3.82 -6.03
CA ILE A 180 0.90 4.44 -6.42
C ILE A 180 0.33 3.67 -7.59
N SER A 181 -0.93 3.28 -7.49
CA SER A 181 -1.68 2.65 -8.58
C SER A 181 -1.65 3.57 -9.81
N CYS A 182 -1.17 3.07 -10.95
CA CYS A 182 -0.89 3.82 -12.17
C CYS A 182 -0.27 5.21 -11.90
N GLY A 183 0.71 5.26 -11.00
CA GLY A 183 1.39 6.48 -10.58
C GLY A 183 2.87 6.26 -10.26
N GLY A 184 3.36 5.02 -10.41
CA GLY A 184 4.76 4.66 -10.24
C GLY A 184 5.23 4.57 -8.79
N VAL A 185 6.55 4.65 -8.63
CA VAL A 185 7.24 4.56 -7.34
C VAL A 185 7.90 5.91 -7.03
N TRP A 186 7.70 6.41 -5.82
CA TRP A 186 8.23 7.69 -5.38
C TRP A 186 9.00 7.52 -4.07
N GLN A 187 10.08 8.27 -3.91
CA GLN A 187 10.92 8.20 -2.72
C GLN A 187 11.27 9.60 -2.22
N THR A 188 11.23 9.75 -0.91
CA THR A 188 11.82 10.87 -0.18
C THR A 188 13.04 10.39 0.62
N THR A 189 13.98 11.31 0.89
CA THR A 189 15.11 11.10 1.82
C THR A 189 15.18 12.20 2.87
N ASP A 190 14.12 13.01 2.97
CA ASP A 190 14.04 14.18 3.83
C ASP A 190 12.71 14.28 4.60
N ALA A 191 12.16 13.10 4.98
CA ALA A 191 10.89 12.98 5.72
C ALA A 191 9.69 13.59 4.99
N GLY A 192 9.67 13.53 3.66
CA GLY A 192 8.55 13.97 2.84
C GLY A 192 8.60 15.44 2.43
N ARG A 193 9.71 16.15 2.63
CA ARG A 193 9.83 17.55 2.15
C ARG A 193 10.03 17.64 0.65
N SER A 194 10.69 16.66 0.06
CA SER A 194 10.84 16.52 -1.40
C SER A 194 10.66 15.07 -1.84
N TRP A 195 10.30 14.86 -3.10
CA TRP A 195 10.05 13.54 -3.67
C TRP A 195 10.67 13.39 -5.05
N GLU A 196 11.27 12.24 -5.29
CA GLU A 196 11.80 11.83 -6.58
C GLU A 196 11.04 10.62 -7.10
N ASN A 197 10.74 10.59 -8.39
CA ASN A 197 10.21 9.39 -9.03
C ASN A 197 11.35 8.37 -9.21
N LYS A 198 11.08 7.12 -8.86
CA LYS A 198 12.01 5.99 -8.91
C LYS A 198 11.45 4.89 -9.83
N GLY A 199 12.17 3.78 -9.95
CA GLY A 199 11.66 2.63 -10.67
C GLY A 199 12.19 2.48 -12.09
N ASN A 200 13.39 2.95 -12.40
CA ASN A 200 14.01 2.67 -13.68
C ASN A 200 14.00 1.14 -13.96
N GLY A 201 13.64 0.74 -15.18
CA GLY A 201 13.52 -0.66 -15.56
C GLY A 201 12.15 -1.29 -15.31
N LEU A 202 11.24 -0.63 -14.57
CA LEU A 202 9.83 -1.00 -14.59
C LEU A 202 9.28 -0.82 -15.99
N ARG A 203 8.46 -1.75 -16.45
CA ARG A 203 7.92 -1.78 -17.81
C ARG A 203 6.43 -2.09 -17.79
N GLY A 204 5.65 -1.23 -18.40
CA GLY A 204 4.20 -1.42 -18.59
C GLY A 204 3.88 -1.92 -19.99
N GLU A 205 3.59 -3.23 -20.17
CA GLU A 205 3.23 -3.80 -21.48
C GLU A 205 1.96 -3.23 -22.08
N TYR A 206 1.05 -2.76 -21.22
CA TYR A 206 -0.22 -2.14 -21.60
C TYR A 206 -0.05 -0.72 -22.14
N LEU A 207 1.12 -0.12 -21.98
CA LEU A 207 1.40 1.23 -22.45
C LEU A 207 1.84 1.25 -23.92
N PRO A 208 1.64 2.35 -24.64
CA PRO A 208 2.23 2.55 -25.96
C PRO A 208 3.75 2.34 -25.94
N PRO A 209 4.37 1.86 -27.04
CA PRO A 209 5.78 1.52 -27.07
C PRO A 209 6.75 2.61 -26.58
N ASN A 210 6.44 3.87 -26.86
CA ASN A 210 7.21 5.04 -26.42
C ASN A 210 7.01 5.42 -24.94
N LEU A 211 6.04 4.84 -24.25
CA LEU A 211 5.72 5.09 -22.85
C LEU A 211 5.93 3.87 -21.94
N GLN A 212 6.33 2.73 -22.49
CA GLN A 212 6.47 1.49 -21.71
C GLN A 212 7.38 1.62 -20.49
N TYR A 213 8.36 2.49 -20.54
CA TYR A 213 9.31 2.77 -19.45
C TYR A 213 9.09 4.13 -18.79
N ASP A 214 7.97 4.80 -19.06
CA ASP A 214 7.63 6.05 -18.39
C ASP A 214 7.35 5.78 -16.91
N LEU A 215 8.12 6.39 -16.03
CA LEU A 215 8.14 6.08 -14.60
C LEU A 215 6.83 6.42 -13.89
N VAL A 216 6.14 7.46 -14.36
CA VAL A 216 4.88 7.93 -13.75
C VAL A 216 3.70 7.04 -14.12
N SER A 217 3.75 6.40 -15.29
CA SER A 217 2.66 5.56 -15.81
C SER A 217 2.77 4.09 -15.38
N GLN A 218 3.76 3.73 -14.56
CA GLN A 218 3.88 2.38 -14.05
C GLN A 218 2.77 2.04 -13.06
N ASP A 219 2.30 0.79 -13.10
CA ASP A 219 1.23 0.28 -12.24
C ASP A 219 1.73 -0.83 -11.30
N PRO A 220 2.44 -0.46 -10.23
CA PRO A 220 2.74 -1.40 -9.16
C PRO A 220 1.44 -1.77 -8.43
N HIS A 221 1.20 -3.06 -8.21
CA HIS A 221 0.09 -3.55 -7.40
C HIS A 221 0.46 -3.63 -5.91
N ARG A 222 1.73 -3.94 -5.62
CA ARG A 222 2.28 -3.93 -4.26
C ARG A 222 3.80 -3.78 -4.31
N LEU A 223 4.33 -2.91 -3.46
CA LEU A 223 5.76 -2.75 -3.18
C LEU A 223 6.05 -3.18 -1.75
N VAL A 224 7.12 -3.92 -1.53
CA VAL A 224 7.62 -4.30 -0.21
C VAL A 224 9.13 -4.13 -0.14
N GLN A 225 9.63 -3.76 1.05
CA GLN A 225 11.04 -3.58 1.35
C GLN A 225 11.50 -4.66 2.33
N CYS A 226 12.69 -5.23 2.13
CA CYS A 226 13.25 -6.21 3.06
C CYS A 226 13.82 -5.50 4.29
N PRO A 227 13.35 -5.81 5.52
CA PRO A 227 13.88 -5.15 6.72
C PRO A 227 15.36 -5.43 6.98
N ALA A 228 15.87 -6.62 6.65
CA ALA A 228 17.27 -6.99 6.86
C ALA A 228 18.23 -6.38 5.85
N ASP A 229 17.74 -6.08 4.65
CA ASP A 229 18.47 -5.36 3.60
C ASP A 229 17.54 -4.33 2.94
N PRO A 230 17.45 -3.13 3.50
CA PRO A 230 16.50 -2.11 3.05
C PRO A 230 16.78 -1.52 1.67
N ASP A 231 17.87 -1.89 1.02
CA ASP A 231 18.10 -1.55 -0.39
C ASP A 231 17.41 -2.56 -1.33
N VAL A 232 16.90 -3.67 -0.80
CA VAL A 232 16.15 -4.66 -1.57
C VAL A 232 14.64 -4.42 -1.51
N PHE A 233 14.05 -4.23 -2.68
CA PHE A 233 12.62 -4.11 -2.88
C PHE A 233 12.11 -5.17 -3.84
N TRP A 234 10.88 -5.64 -3.61
CA TRP A 234 10.14 -6.48 -4.53
C TRP A 234 8.82 -5.83 -4.90
N ILE A 235 8.45 -5.93 -6.16
CA ILE A 235 7.18 -5.42 -6.69
C ILE A 235 6.40 -6.56 -7.34
N GLN A 236 5.13 -6.72 -6.95
CA GLN A 236 4.14 -7.24 -7.86
C GLN A 236 3.64 -6.08 -8.70
N HIS A 237 3.97 -6.09 -9.96
CA HIS A 237 3.55 -5.11 -10.96
C HIS A 237 2.38 -5.68 -11.78
N HIS A 238 1.66 -4.81 -12.50
CA HIS A 238 0.55 -5.21 -13.36
C HIS A 238 0.91 -6.35 -14.35
N ASN A 239 2.04 -6.29 -14.99
CA ASN A 239 2.43 -7.32 -15.96
C ASN A 239 3.54 -8.27 -15.49
N GLY A 240 4.04 -8.14 -14.27
CA GLY A 240 5.16 -8.98 -13.85
C GLY A 240 5.63 -8.80 -12.43
N ILE A 241 6.73 -9.45 -12.12
CA ILE A 241 7.42 -9.36 -10.85
C ILE A 241 8.74 -8.65 -11.09
N PHE A 242 9.05 -7.67 -10.25
CA PHE A 242 10.29 -6.91 -10.36
C PHE A 242 11.01 -6.86 -9.02
N ARG A 243 12.35 -6.78 -9.08
CA ARG A 243 13.23 -6.66 -7.92
C ARG A 243 14.23 -5.54 -8.10
N SER A 244 14.48 -4.80 -7.02
CA SER A 244 15.56 -3.83 -6.88
C SER A 244 16.52 -4.27 -5.79
N THR A 245 17.81 -3.94 -5.93
CA THR A 245 18.87 -4.16 -4.93
C THR A 245 19.68 -2.89 -4.67
N ASP A 246 19.17 -1.73 -5.09
CA ASP A 246 19.87 -0.45 -5.05
C ASP A 246 19.02 0.70 -4.47
N GLY A 247 18.07 0.35 -3.59
CA GLY A 247 17.21 1.32 -2.92
C GLY A 247 16.11 1.87 -3.83
N ALA A 248 15.50 1.02 -4.66
CA ALA A 248 14.44 1.33 -5.61
C ALA A 248 14.86 2.24 -6.79
N LYS A 249 16.16 2.43 -7.03
CA LYS A 249 16.63 3.22 -8.19
C LYS A 249 16.39 2.48 -9.50
N THR A 250 16.76 1.19 -9.52
CA THR A 250 16.55 0.33 -10.69
C THR A 250 15.84 -0.96 -10.30
N PHE A 251 15.03 -1.47 -11.22
CA PHE A 251 14.31 -2.73 -11.06
C PHE A 251 14.61 -3.66 -12.23
N THR A 252 14.76 -4.94 -11.93
CA THR A 252 14.94 -6.03 -12.91
C THR A 252 13.71 -6.92 -12.90
N GLU A 253 13.17 -7.22 -14.07
CA GLU A 253 12.03 -8.11 -14.23
C GLU A 253 12.40 -9.57 -13.99
N ILE A 254 11.59 -10.30 -13.24
CA ILE A 254 11.73 -11.72 -12.95
C ILE A 254 10.79 -12.51 -13.86
N LEU A 255 11.35 -13.08 -14.92
CA LEU A 255 10.59 -13.79 -15.97
C LEU A 255 10.33 -15.27 -15.66
N THR A 256 10.94 -15.80 -14.60
CA THR A 256 10.94 -17.25 -14.30
C THR A 256 9.84 -17.69 -13.32
N ALA A 257 9.05 -16.76 -12.81
CA ALA A 257 7.99 -17.07 -11.85
C ALA A 257 6.92 -18.00 -12.46
N LYS A 258 6.49 -18.98 -11.68
CA LYS A 258 5.47 -19.96 -12.05
C LYS A 258 4.39 -19.99 -10.97
N PRO A 259 3.13 -20.30 -11.33
CA PRO A 259 2.59 -20.61 -12.67
C PRO A 259 2.30 -19.36 -13.50
N SER A 260 2.34 -18.15 -12.93
CA SER A 260 2.14 -16.85 -13.59
C SER A 260 2.96 -15.77 -12.92
N CYS A 261 3.28 -14.70 -13.66
CA CYS A 261 3.87 -13.48 -13.11
C CYS A 261 2.81 -12.43 -12.73
N PHE A 262 1.53 -12.65 -13.06
CA PHE A 262 0.43 -11.75 -12.72
C PHE A 262 -0.12 -12.03 -11.32
N GLY A 263 -0.40 -10.98 -10.54
CA GLY A 263 -0.98 -11.07 -9.21
C GLY A 263 -1.12 -9.69 -8.55
N PHE A 264 -1.45 -9.69 -7.26
CA PHE A 264 -1.62 -8.46 -6.48
C PHE A 264 -0.74 -8.43 -5.23
N ALA A 265 -0.48 -9.59 -4.64
CA ALA A 265 0.21 -9.69 -3.36
C ALA A 265 1.68 -10.07 -3.54
N VAL A 266 2.53 -9.41 -2.78
CA VAL A 266 3.92 -9.81 -2.55
C VAL A 266 4.26 -9.62 -1.07
N VAL A 267 5.04 -10.55 -0.54
CA VAL A 267 5.66 -10.47 0.79
C VAL A 267 7.12 -10.87 0.66
N VAL A 268 8.03 -10.07 1.22
CA VAL A 268 9.45 -10.42 1.29
C VAL A 268 9.77 -11.05 2.64
N HIS A 269 10.71 -12.01 2.65
CA HIS A 269 11.17 -12.59 3.90
C HIS A 269 11.92 -11.53 4.74
N PRO A 270 11.60 -11.39 6.04
CA PRO A 270 12.13 -10.27 6.82
C PRO A 270 13.64 -10.33 7.09
N ARG A 271 14.28 -11.48 6.89
CA ARG A 271 15.71 -11.71 7.14
C ARG A 271 16.48 -12.26 5.93
N ASP A 272 15.79 -12.50 4.80
CA ASP A 272 16.39 -13.02 3.58
C ASP A 272 15.88 -12.21 2.38
N PRO A 273 16.68 -11.27 1.86
CA PRO A 273 16.27 -10.39 0.77
C PRO A 273 16.10 -11.12 -0.57
N GLU A 274 16.61 -12.35 -0.69
CA GLU A 274 16.51 -13.16 -1.90
C GLU A 274 15.19 -13.93 -1.97
N THR A 275 14.42 -13.99 -0.87
CA THR A 275 13.18 -14.76 -0.78
C THR A 275 11.97 -13.84 -0.70
N ALA A 276 11.04 -13.99 -1.65
CA ALA A 276 9.73 -13.36 -1.63
C ALA A 276 8.64 -14.36 -2.01
N TRP A 277 7.40 -14.10 -1.59
CA TRP A 277 6.24 -14.92 -1.92
C TRP A 277 5.20 -14.09 -2.65
N PHE A 278 4.55 -14.72 -3.63
CA PHE A 278 3.54 -14.14 -4.50
C PHE A 278 2.31 -15.03 -4.54
N VAL A 279 1.16 -14.43 -4.81
CA VAL A 279 -0.10 -15.16 -5.03
C VAL A 279 -0.52 -14.95 -6.48
N PRO A 280 -0.12 -15.85 -7.39
CA PRO A 280 -0.37 -15.69 -8.81
C PRO A 280 -1.85 -15.88 -9.16
N ALA A 281 -2.34 -15.03 -10.04
CA ALA A 281 -3.62 -15.15 -10.71
C ALA A 281 -3.42 -15.40 -12.20
N GLN A 282 -4.47 -15.78 -12.92
CA GLN A 282 -4.35 -16.16 -14.32
C GLN A 282 -3.90 -15.00 -15.21
N LYS A 283 -4.62 -13.89 -15.15
CA LYS A 283 -4.29 -12.63 -15.86
C LYS A 283 -5.28 -11.52 -15.43
N ASP A 284 -5.05 -10.30 -15.89
CA ASP A 284 -5.87 -9.15 -15.50
C ASP A 284 -7.37 -9.33 -15.76
N GLN A 285 -7.74 -9.84 -16.92
CA GLN A 285 -9.17 -10.07 -17.26
C GLN A 285 -9.79 -11.26 -16.50
N PHE A 286 -8.95 -12.14 -15.91
CA PHE A 286 -9.38 -13.33 -15.18
C PHE A 286 -8.60 -13.44 -13.86
N ARG A 287 -9.03 -12.69 -12.86
CA ARG A 287 -8.38 -12.56 -11.55
C ARG A 287 -8.72 -13.74 -10.64
N ILE A 288 -8.60 -14.94 -11.17
CA ILE A 288 -8.85 -16.20 -10.48
C ILE A 288 -7.56 -17.03 -10.41
N PRO A 289 -7.45 -17.97 -9.46
CA PRO A 289 -6.33 -18.90 -9.41
C PRO A 289 -6.21 -19.71 -10.70
N ILE A 290 -4.97 -19.98 -11.15
CA ILE A 290 -4.72 -20.82 -12.32
C ILE A 290 -5.22 -22.23 -12.02
N ASP A 291 -5.96 -22.81 -12.98
CA ASP A 291 -6.61 -24.13 -12.88
C ASP A 291 -7.51 -24.26 -11.62
N GLY A 292 -8.04 -23.15 -11.13
CA GLY A 292 -8.90 -23.14 -9.94
C GLY A 292 -8.16 -23.49 -8.63
N ARG A 293 -6.81 -23.53 -8.65
CA ARG A 293 -5.98 -23.90 -7.49
C ARG A 293 -5.21 -22.70 -6.97
N MET A 294 -5.53 -22.26 -5.77
CA MET A 294 -4.73 -21.24 -5.11
C MET A 294 -3.35 -21.79 -4.75
N VAL A 295 -2.31 -21.11 -5.20
CA VAL A 295 -0.91 -21.43 -4.88
C VAL A 295 -0.21 -20.19 -4.34
N VAL A 296 0.86 -20.41 -3.61
CA VAL A 296 1.81 -19.38 -3.21
C VAL A 296 3.13 -19.75 -3.87
N SER A 297 3.61 -18.89 -4.73
CA SER A 297 4.93 -19.02 -5.38
C SER A 297 6.00 -18.38 -4.51
N ARG A 298 7.19 -18.99 -4.53
CA ARG A 298 8.38 -18.48 -3.82
C ARG A 298 9.49 -18.22 -4.81
#